data_e4f540b1f89e28adf5e0543114bf01e5
#
_entry.id   e4f540b1f89e28adf5e0543114bf01e5
#
_cell.length_a   1.000
_cell.length_b   1.000
_cell.length_c   1.000
_cell.angle_alpha   90.00
_cell.angle_beta   90.00
_cell.angle_gamma   90.00
#
_symmetry.space_group_name_H-M   'P 1'
#
loop_
_entity.id
_entity.type
_entity.pdbx_description
1 polymer ?
#
loop_
_entity_poly.entity_id
_entity_poly.type
_entity_poly.pdbx_seq_one_letter_code
_entity_poly.pdbx_strand_id
1 'polypeptide(L)'
;AGNMMMLGRDLSAFMTYDDISSTEFLASLPMVDAKRIGCVGCSMGAYRSWMLSALSDRIKAGASICWMITTDAQLTRRFGRKENGGFANCIPGLRQYLDYPHIASLACPKPMLFINGTKDKLFPVSGVKDAFAEMHQVWKSQGVDNLLDTELWEIPHSCRLKAQEKMLEFLDKNLK
;
A
#
# COMPACT_ATOMS: atom_id res chain seq x y z
N ALA A 1 -3.12 -12.04 -15.77
CA ALA A 1 -2.17 -12.48 -14.75
C ALA A 1 -1.55 -13.84 -15.12
N GLY A 2 -2.36 -14.92 -15.35
CA GLY A 2 -1.84 -16.27 -15.61
C GLY A 2 -0.83 -16.38 -16.75
N ASN A 3 -1.13 -15.79 -17.91
CA ASN A 3 -0.21 -15.79 -19.05
C ASN A 3 1.13 -15.12 -18.75
N MET A 4 1.14 -14.12 -17.88
CA MET A 4 2.35 -13.43 -17.47
C MET A 4 3.21 -14.30 -16.55
N MET A 5 2.58 -15.02 -15.64
CA MET A 5 3.27 -15.97 -14.76
C MET A 5 3.96 -17.07 -15.57
N MET A 6 3.36 -17.55 -16.67
CA MET A 6 3.99 -18.53 -17.59
C MET A 6 5.24 -17.96 -18.29
N LEU A 7 5.33 -16.65 -18.42
CA LEU A 7 6.51 -15.96 -18.97
C LEU A 7 7.52 -15.52 -17.90
N GLY A 8 7.38 -16.00 -16.66
CA GLY A 8 8.22 -15.59 -15.55
C GLY A 8 8.02 -14.13 -15.13
N ARG A 9 6.83 -13.57 -15.41
CA ARG A 9 6.44 -12.20 -15.06
C ARG A 9 5.20 -12.24 -14.20
N ASP A 10 4.93 -11.15 -13.47
CA ASP A 10 3.70 -10.98 -12.71
C ASP A 10 3.02 -9.65 -13.05
N LEU A 11 1.71 -9.58 -12.81
CA LEU A 11 0.95 -8.38 -13.12
C LEU A 11 1.29 -7.22 -12.17
N SER A 12 1.70 -7.52 -10.95
CA SER A 12 2.13 -6.51 -9.98
C SER A 12 3.35 -5.73 -10.49
N ALA A 13 4.33 -6.43 -11.06
CA ALA A 13 5.52 -5.80 -11.63
C ALA A 13 5.18 -4.83 -12.76
N PHE A 14 4.23 -5.19 -13.64
CA PHE A 14 3.79 -4.29 -14.71
C PHE A 14 3.08 -3.06 -14.16
N MET A 15 2.13 -3.24 -13.23
CA MET A 15 1.44 -2.10 -12.61
C MET A 15 2.43 -1.17 -11.91
N THR A 16 3.41 -1.73 -11.20
CA THR A 16 4.43 -0.94 -10.51
C THR A 16 5.32 -0.18 -11.49
N TYR A 17 5.72 -0.81 -12.59
CA TYR A 17 6.49 -0.15 -13.65
C TYR A 17 5.71 1.01 -14.27
N ASP A 18 4.44 0.80 -14.58
CA ASP A 18 3.57 1.85 -15.14
C ASP A 18 3.38 3.00 -14.14
N ASP A 19 3.22 2.70 -12.84
CA ASP A 19 3.09 3.70 -11.79
C ASP A 19 4.36 4.55 -11.62
N ILE A 20 5.53 3.90 -11.62
CA ILE A 20 6.82 4.61 -11.57
C ILE A 20 7.00 5.48 -12.83
N SER A 21 6.75 4.93 -14.02
CA SER A 21 6.88 5.66 -15.28
C SER A 21 5.93 6.86 -15.34
N SER A 22 4.69 6.67 -14.88
CA SER A 22 3.69 7.75 -14.80
C SER A 22 4.11 8.83 -13.82
N THR A 23 4.74 8.45 -12.71
CA THR A 23 5.24 9.40 -11.71
C THR A 23 6.43 10.21 -12.24
N GLU A 24 7.34 9.58 -12.96
CA GLU A 24 8.45 10.29 -13.63
C GLU A 24 7.93 11.26 -14.69
N PHE A 25 6.93 10.84 -15.49
CA PHE A 25 6.27 11.74 -16.44
C PHE A 25 5.60 12.92 -15.72
N LEU A 26 4.83 12.67 -14.65
CA LEU A 26 4.21 13.72 -13.85
C LEU A 26 5.25 14.72 -13.31
N ALA A 27 6.36 14.20 -12.78
CA ALA A 27 7.44 15.04 -12.24
C ALA A 27 8.17 15.89 -13.30
N SER A 28 8.06 15.52 -14.59
CA SER A 28 8.66 16.27 -15.70
C SER A 28 7.80 17.46 -16.19
N LEU A 29 6.54 17.53 -15.75
CA LEU A 29 5.63 18.58 -16.20
C LEU A 29 5.95 19.93 -15.54
N PRO A 30 6.02 21.04 -16.27
CA PRO A 30 6.47 22.33 -15.73
C PRO A 30 5.52 22.94 -14.69
N MET A 31 4.25 22.49 -14.63
CA MET A 31 3.27 22.93 -13.63
C MET A 31 3.29 22.09 -12.36
N VAL A 32 4.10 21.03 -12.29
CA VAL A 32 4.16 20.12 -11.15
C VAL A 32 5.38 20.39 -10.29
N ASP A 33 5.18 20.53 -8.99
CA ASP A 33 6.28 20.54 -8.03
C ASP A 33 6.77 19.09 -7.80
N ALA A 34 7.83 18.73 -8.50
CA ALA A 34 8.42 17.39 -8.43
C ALA A 34 8.95 17.00 -7.02
N LYS A 35 9.06 17.96 -6.09
CA LYS A 35 9.48 17.71 -4.71
C LYS A 35 8.31 17.43 -3.78
N ARG A 36 7.06 17.59 -4.24
CA ARG A 36 5.84 17.48 -3.44
C ARG A 36 4.81 16.56 -4.09
N ILE A 37 5.25 15.42 -4.59
CA ILE A 37 4.37 14.40 -5.17
C ILE A 37 4.01 13.38 -4.08
N GLY A 38 2.72 13.16 -3.90
CA GLY A 38 2.17 12.11 -3.05
C GLY A 38 1.34 11.12 -3.85
N CYS A 39 1.00 9.99 -3.24
CA CYS A 39 0.09 9.03 -3.85
C CYS A 39 -0.98 8.55 -2.86
N VAL A 40 -2.17 8.29 -3.38
CA VAL A 40 -3.29 7.78 -2.59
C VAL A 40 -4.02 6.69 -3.34
N GLY A 41 -4.65 5.79 -2.61
CA GLY A 41 -5.46 4.77 -3.24
C GLY A 41 -6.37 4.01 -2.29
N CYS A 42 -7.36 3.34 -2.89
CA CYS A 42 -8.27 2.45 -2.17
C CYS A 42 -8.24 1.06 -2.81
N SER A 43 -8.32 0.01 -1.98
CA SER A 43 -8.32 -1.38 -2.44
C SER A 43 -7.10 -1.69 -3.31
N MET A 44 -7.25 -2.11 -4.55
CA MET A 44 -6.13 -2.31 -5.47
C MET A 44 -5.32 -1.02 -5.69
N GLY A 45 -5.96 0.15 -5.65
CA GLY A 45 -5.26 1.44 -5.66
C GLY A 45 -4.42 1.67 -4.41
N ALA A 46 -4.85 1.18 -3.24
CA ALA A 46 -4.05 1.23 -2.02
C ALA A 46 -2.82 0.32 -2.12
N TYR A 47 -2.98 -0.89 -2.67
CA TYR A 47 -1.85 -1.78 -2.99
C TYR A 47 -0.81 -1.06 -3.86
N ARG A 48 -1.25 -0.42 -4.95
CA ARG A 48 -0.38 0.34 -5.84
C ARG A 48 0.25 1.55 -5.14
N SER A 49 -0.51 2.25 -4.28
CA SER A 49 -0.02 3.44 -3.56
C SER A 49 1.14 3.10 -2.61
N TRP A 50 1.00 2.09 -1.74
CA TRP A 50 2.10 1.75 -0.86
C TRP A 50 3.28 1.09 -1.60
N MET A 51 3.02 0.32 -2.66
CA MET A 51 4.07 -0.24 -3.51
C MET A 51 4.87 0.88 -4.19
N LEU A 52 4.20 1.87 -4.77
CA LEU A 52 4.83 3.04 -5.38
C LEU A 52 5.60 3.88 -4.35
N SER A 53 5.04 4.07 -3.15
CA SER A 53 5.72 4.78 -2.06
C SER A 53 7.01 4.08 -1.64
N ALA A 54 7.02 2.74 -1.64
CA ALA A 54 8.18 1.93 -1.30
C ALA A 54 9.29 1.99 -2.37
N LEU A 55 8.92 2.07 -3.65
CA LEU A 55 9.83 1.85 -4.78
C LEU A 55 10.17 3.11 -5.59
N SER A 56 9.55 4.25 -5.32
CA SER A 56 9.81 5.52 -6.02
C SER A 56 10.21 6.62 -5.06
N ASP A 57 11.39 7.19 -5.25
CA ASP A 57 11.86 8.35 -4.48
C ASP A 57 11.13 9.66 -4.81
N ARG A 58 10.36 9.68 -5.90
CA ARG A 58 9.49 10.82 -6.24
C ARG A 58 8.34 10.99 -5.25
N ILE A 59 7.83 9.89 -4.72
CA ILE A 59 6.74 9.94 -3.74
C ILE A 59 7.29 10.38 -2.38
N LYS A 60 6.69 11.43 -1.82
CA LYS A 60 7.09 12.04 -0.54
C LYS A 60 6.13 11.71 0.60
N ALA A 61 4.88 11.36 0.29
CA ALA A 61 3.90 10.87 1.25
C ALA A 61 2.91 9.94 0.55
N GLY A 62 2.40 8.94 1.26
CA GLY A 62 1.44 7.98 0.70
C GLY A 62 0.28 7.68 1.63
N ALA A 63 -0.92 7.45 1.05
CA ALA A 63 -2.09 7.01 1.80
C ALA A 63 -2.77 5.81 1.15
N SER A 64 -3.09 4.80 1.95
CA SER A 64 -3.59 3.50 1.51
C SER A 64 -4.82 3.08 2.30
N ILE A 65 -5.96 2.97 1.62
CA ILE A 65 -7.24 2.64 2.25
C ILE A 65 -7.69 1.23 1.85
N CYS A 66 -8.02 0.42 2.85
CA CYS A 66 -8.55 -0.94 2.68
C CYS A 66 -7.63 -1.90 1.90
N TRP A 67 -6.32 -1.79 2.10
CA TRP A 67 -5.40 -2.79 1.60
C TRP A 67 -4.06 -2.80 2.36
N MET A 68 -4.00 -3.53 3.45
CA MET A 68 -2.77 -3.99 4.12
C MET A 68 -3.10 -5.21 4.97
N ILE A 69 -2.23 -6.21 4.94
CA ILE A 69 -2.38 -7.47 5.68
C ILE A 69 -1.10 -8.29 5.59
N THR A 70 -0.88 -9.19 6.54
CA THR A 70 0.10 -10.27 6.38
C THR A 70 -0.44 -11.37 5.47
N THR A 71 0.40 -11.98 4.65
CA THR A 71 -0.01 -13.07 3.76
C THR A 71 -0.45 -14.32 4.52
N ASP A 72 0.08 -14.57 5.71
CA ASP A 72 -0.33 -15.71 6.54
C ASP A 72 -1.82 -15.65 6.90
N ALA A 73 -2.33 -14.46 7.23
CA ALA A 73 -3.74 -14.27 7.50
C ALA A 73 -4.61 -14.32 6.22
N GLN A 74 -4.04 -14.00 5.06
CA GLN A 74 -4.74 -13.99 3.78
C GLN A 74 -4.73 -15.35 3.07
N LEU A 75 -3.65 -16.13 3.19
CA LEU A 75 -3.49 -17.44 2.54
C LEU A 75 -4.05 -18.58 3.38
N THR A 76 -5.27 -18.42 3.86
CA THR A 76 -5.98 -19.44 4.62
C THR A 76 -7.03 -20.14 3.74
N ARG A 77 -7.55 -21.28 4.21
CA ARG A 77 -8.63 -22.00 3.52
C ARG A 77 -9.88 -21.15 3.29
N ARG A 78 -10.14 -20.21 4.20
CA ARG A 78 -11.31 -19.30 4.14
C ARG A 78 -11.04 -18.06 3.27
N PHE A 79 -9.79 -17.59 3.23
CA PHE A 79 -9.41 -16.34 2.56
C PHE A 79 -8.39 -16.61 1.43
N GLY A 80 -8.66 -17.58 0.57
CA GLY A 80 -7.79 -17.88 -0.56
C GLY A 80 -7.81 -16.80 -1.64
N ARG A 81 -6.93 -16.95 -2.63
CA ARG A 81 -6.77 -15.97 -3.74
C ARG A 81 -8.02 -15.78 -4.58
N LYS A 82 -8.90 -16.76 -4.67
CA LYS A 82 -10.17 -16.66 -5.39
C LYS A 82 -11.05 -15.55 -4.79
N GLU A 83 -11.06 -15.43 -3.47
CA GLU A 83 -11.84 -14.45 -2.71
C GLU A 83 -11.17 -13.08 -2.67
N ASN A 84 -9.86 -13.02 -2.87
CA ASN A 84 -9.02 -11.81 -2.67
C ASN A 84 -8.45 -11.23 -3.97
N GLY A 85 -9.24 -11.10 -5.01
CA GLY A 85 -8.85 -10.42 -6.25
C GLY A 85 -7.92 -11.22 -7.16
N GLY A 86 -7.82 -12.53 -6.96
CA GLY A 86 -7.07 -13.42 -7.83
C GLY A 86 -5.55 -13.19 -7.79
N PHE A 87 -4.94 -13.05 -8.94
CA PHE A 87 -3.48 -13.02 -9.09
C PHE A 87 -2.87 -11.63 -9.36
N ALA A 88 -3.66 -10.56 -9.27
CA ALA A 88 -3.19 -9.22 -9.63
C ALA A 88 -2.09 -8.71 -8.68
N ASN A 89 -2.13 -9.12 -7.42
CA ASN A 89 -1.17 -8.76 -6.37
C ASN A 89 -0.27 -9.94 -5.96
N CYS A 90 -0.20 -10.99 -6.78
CA CYS A 90 0.71 -12.11 -6.54
C CYS A 90 2.07 -11.84 -7.15
N ILE A 91 3.09 -11.84 -6.31
CA ILE A 91 4.49 -11.83 -6.71
C ILE A 91 5.03 -13.25 -6.45
N PRO A 92 5.33 -14.05 -7.50
CA PRO A 92 5.78 -15.42 -7.32
C PRO A 92 7.05 -15.49 -6.49
N GLY A 93 7.07 -16.38 -5.50
CA GLY A 93 8.22 -16.59 -4.63
C GLY A 93 8.42 -15.55 -3.52
N LEU A 94 7.67 -14.43 -3.52
CA LEU A 94 7.84 -13.36 -2.53
C LEU A 94 7.83 -13.89 -1.09
N ARG A 95 6.87 -14.75 -0.78
CA ARG A 95 6.65 -15.25 0.57
C ARG A 95 7.80 -16.11 1.13
N GLN A 96 8.75 -16.51 0.29
CA GLN A 96 9.98 -17.19 0.75
C GLN A 96 10.95 -16.23 1.46
N TYR A 97 10.82 -14.93 1.26
CA TYR A 97 11.78 -13.92 1.72
C TYR A 97 11.10 -12.77 2.46
N LEU A 98 9.94 -12.31 1.99
CA LEU A 98 9.27 -11.09 2.44
C LEU A 98 7.76 -11.29 2.52
N ASP A 99 7.12 -10.34 3.21
CA ASP A 99 5.67 -10.16 3.20
C ASP A 99 5.30 -8.73 2.78
N TYR A 100 4.04 -8.43 2.60
CA TYR A 100 3.55 -7.11 2.20
C TYR A 100 3.96 -5.99 3.17
N PRO A 101 3.84 -6.13 4.51
CA PRO A 101 4.32 -5.11 5.43
C PRO A 101 5.82 -4.84 5.31
N HIS A 102 6.64 -5.85 4.98
CA HIS A 102 8.07 -5.65 4.74
C HIS A 102 8.33 -4.76 3.53
N ILE A 103 7.61 -5.00 2.41
CA ILE A 103 7.75 -4.16 1.21
C ILE A 103 7.23 -2.76 1.48
N ALA A 104 6.06 -2.62 2.10
CA ALA A 104 5.50 -1.32 2.45
C ALA A 104 6.45 -0.52 3.36
N SER A 105 7.19 -1.20 4.22
CA SER A 105 8.18 -0.60 5.13
C SER A 105 9.41 -0.04 4.44
N LEU A 106 9.69 -0.41 3.18
CA LEU A 106 10.71 0.27 2.37
C LEU A 106 10.39 1.75 2.12
N ALA A 107 9.14 2.16 2.31
CA ALA A 107 8.77 3.58 2.25
C ALA A 107 9.33 4.40 3.42
N CYS A 108 9.73 3.79 4.55
CA CYS A 108 10.33 4.50 5.68
C CYS A 108 11.60 5.26 5.23
N PRO A 109 11.80 6.52 5.63
CA PRO A 109 11.08 7.31 6.64
C PRO A 109 9.95 8.20 6.10
N LYS A 110 9.40 7.94 4.92
CA LYS A 110 8.32 8.77 4.36
C LYS A 110 7.06 8.73 5.23
N PRO A 111 6.31 9.83 5.34
CA PRO A 111 4.99 9.83 5.93
C PRO A 111 4.04 8.88 5.21
N MET A 112 3.43 7.95 5.94
CA MET A 112 2.50 6.97 5.40
C MET A 112 1.24 6.89 6.26
N LEU A 113 0.07 6.82 5.59
CA LEU A 113 -1.23 6.58 6.22
C LEU A 113 -1.82 5.26 5.72
N PHE A 114 -2.22 4.40 6.65
CA PHE A 114 -2.97 3.18 6.34
C PHE A 114 -4.28 3.14 7.12
N ILE A 115 -5.41 2.94 6.42
CA ILE A 115 -6.72 2.75 7.04
C ILE A 115 -7.31 1.44 6.54
N ASN A 116 -7.66 0.54 7.45
CA ASN A 116 -8.39 -0.69 7.12
C ASN A 116 -9.72 -0.77 7.88
N GLY A 117 -10.70 -1.46 7.28
CA GLY A 117 -12.02 -1.64 7.87
C GLY A 117 -12.09 -2.87 8.78
N THR A 118 -12.65 -2.73 10.00
CA THR A 118 -12.91 -3.88 10.88
C THR A 118 -14.09 -4.75 10.41
N LYS A 119 -14.95 -4.21 9.55
CA LYS A 119 -16.06 -4.92 8.88
C LYS A 119 -15.71 -5.36 7.46
N ASP A 120 -14.44 -5.20 7.05
CA ASP A 120 -13.96 -5.63 5.75
C ASP A 120 -13.83 -7.16 5.71
N LYS A 121 -14.57 -7.80 4.79
CA LYS A 121 -14.58 -9.25 4.64
C LYS A 121 -13.40 -9.81 3.83
N LEU A 122 -12.63 -8.94 3.19
CA LEU A 122 -11.47 -9.33 2.37
C LEU A 122 -10.17 -9.38 3.18
N PHE A 123 -10.11 -8.62 4.28
CA PHE A 123 -8.91 -8.46 5.09
C PHE A 123 -9.18 -8.80 6.56
N PRO A 124 -8.85 -10.03 7.02
CA PRO A 124 -8.94 -10.39 8.43
C PRO A 124 -8.23 -9.40 9.35
N VAL A 125 -8.95 -8.89 10.34
CA VAL A 125 -8.46 -7.84 11.26
C VAL A 125 -7.17 -8.25 12.00
N SER A 126 -7.02 -9.54 12.34
CA SER A 126 -5.80 -10.04 12.98
C SER A 126 -4.57 -9.79 12.09
N GLY A 127 -4.63 -10.20 10.82
CA GLY A 127 -3.52 -10.01 9.90
C GLY A 127 -3.24 -8.53 9.55
N VAL A 128 -4.27 -7.67 9.61
CA VAL A 128 -4.07 -6.21 9.48
C VAL A 128 -3.31 -5.66 10.68
N LYS A 129 -3.68 -6.07 11.91
CA LYS A 129 -3.00 -5.66 13.14
C LYS A 129 -1.55 -6.12 13.16
N ASP A 130 -1.30 -7.37 12.75
CA ASP A 130 0.05 -7.93 12.68
C ASP A 130 0.91 -7.12 11.70
N ALA A 131 0.38 -6.84 10.49
CA ALA A 131 1.07 -6.02 9.50
C ALA A 131 1.39 -4.60 10.01
N PHE A 132 0.43 -3.95 10.67
CA PHE A 132 0.64 -2.62 11.26
C PHE A 132 1.72 -2.65 12.35
N ALA A 133 1.69 -3.68 13.21
CA ALA A 133 2.70 -3.84 14.26
C ALA A 133 4.12 -4.02 13.68
N GLU A 134 4.28 -4.83 12.64
CA GLU A 134 5.56 -5.01 11.94
C GLU A 134 6.07 -3.69 11.32
N MET A 135 5.18 -2.95 10.65
CA MET A 135 5.52 -1.68 10.04
C MET A 135 5.95 -0.64 11.09
N HIS A 136 5.23 -0.51 12.20
CA HIS A 136 5.60 0.39 13.31
C HIS A 136 6.97 0.06 13.90
N GLN A 137 7.37 -1.21 13.97
CA GLN A 137 8.72 -1.58 14.40
C GLN A 137 9.80 -0.96 13.49
N VAL A 138 9.57 -0.92 12.18
CA VAL A 138 10.51 -0.33 11.22
C VAL A 138 10.61 1.19 11.41
N TRP A 139 9.49 1.92 11.41
CA TRP A 139 9.51 3.39 11.63
C TRP A 139 10.10 3.76 13.00
N LYS A 140 9.77 2.99 14.03
CA LYS A 140 10.34 3.17 15.36
C LYS A 140 11.84 2.93 15.38
N SER A 141 12.37 1.92 14.69
CA SER A 141 13.80 1.65 14.59
C SER A 141 14.59 2.79 13.95
N GLN A 142 13.93 3.58 13.10
CA GLN A 142 14.49 4.76 12.44
C GLN A 142 14.22 6.07 13.23
N GLY A 143 13.58 5.99 14.40
CA GLY A 143 13.26 7.15 15.24
C GLY A 143 12.16 8.06 14.67
N VAL A 144 11.33 7.56 13.74
CA VAL A 144 10.31 8.32 13.02
C VAL A 144 8.91 7.71 13.08
N ASP A 145 8.58 7.00 14.15
CA ASP A 145 7.29 6.32 14.32
C ASP A 145 6.08 7.27 14.15
N ASN A 146 6.25 8.53 14.48
CA ASN A 146 5.24 9.58 14.27
C ASN A 146 4.92 9.90 12.80
N LEU A 147 5.66 9.35 11.85
CA LEU A 147 5.41 9.49 10.41
C LEU A 147 4.58 8.33 9.83
N LEU A 148 4.35 7.27 10.60
CA LEU A 148 3.44 6.19 10.22
C LEU A 148 2.13 6.32 10.99
N ASP A 149 1.03 6.54 10.26
CA ASP A 149 -0.33 6.58 10.81
C ASP A 149 -1.10 5.34 10.36
N THR A 150 -1.58 4.53 11.31
CA THR A 150 -2.33 3.30 11.04
C THR A 150 -3.64 3.27 11.80
N GLU A 151 -4.75 3.16 11.09
CA GLU A 151 -6.09 3.24 11.69
C GLU A 151 -6.96 2.02 11.31
N LEU A 152 -7.71 1.55 12.28
CA LEU A 152 -8.78 0.57 12.08
C LEU A 152 -10.13 1.24 12.29
N TRP A 153 -10.90 1.36 11.23
CA TRP A 153 -12.23 1.97 11.26
C TRP A 153 -13.35 0.93 11.23
N GLU A 154 -14.47 1.23 11.85
CA GLU A 154 -15.65 0.36 11.82
C GLU A 154 -16.42 0.49 10.49
N ILE A 155 -15.75 0.21 9.38
CA ILE A 155 -16.27 0.29 8.01
C ILE A 155 -16.07 -1.03 7.27
N PRO A 156 -16.91 -1.33 6.25
CA PRO A 156 -16.66 -2.39 5.29
C PRO A 156 -15.57 -1.98 4.30
N HIS A 157 -15.30 -2.83 3.30
CA HIS A 157 -14.41 -2.52 2.18
C HIS A 157 -14.91 -1.32 1.36
N SER A 158 -14.50 -0.11 1.73
CA SER A 158 -15.01 1.12 1.11
C SER A 158 -14.09 2.32 1.33
N CYS A 159 -14.10 3.25 0.37
CA CYS A 159 -13.45 4.56 0.44
C CYS A 159 -14.50 5.66 0.32
N ARG A 160 -15.27 5.86 1.39
CA ARG A 160 -16.28 6.92 1.45
C ARG A 160 -15.64 8.28 1.75
N LEU A 161 -16.45 9.33 1.68
CA LEU A 161 -16.01 10.74 1.80
C LEU A 161 -15.05 10.96 2.98
N LYS A 162 -15.40 10.48 4.18
CA LYS A 162 -14.54 10.62 5.36
C LYS A 162 -13.11 10.07 5.16
N ALA A 163 -12.96 8.95 4.42
CA ALA A 163 -11.64 8.40 4.14
C ALA A 163 -10.90 9.24 3.10
N GLN A 164 -11.60 9.80 2.12
CA GLN A 164 -11.04 10.70 1.13
C GLN A 164 -10.57 12.02 1.77
N GLU A 165 -11.39 12.61 2.64
CA GLU A 165 -11.03 13.79 3.43
C GLU A 165 -9.77 13.54 4.27
N LYS A 166 -9.73 12.42 4.99
CA LYS A 166 -8.55 12.05 5.79
C LYS A 166 -7.28 11.89 4.94
N MET A 167 -7.37 11.29 3.74
CA MET A 167 -6.23 11.19 2.83
C MET A 167 -5.74 12.58 2.37
N LEU A 168 -6.67 13.48 2.02
CA LEU A 168 -6.32 14.84 1.60
C LEU A 168 -5.68 15.63 2.73
N GLU A 169 -6.26 15.60 3.92
CA GLU A 169 -5.68 16.24 5.12
C GLU A 169 -4.26 15.71 5.41
N PHE A 170 -4.07 14.41 5.28
CA PHE A 170 -2.77 13.79 5.48
C PHE A 170 -1.74 14.28 4.44
N LEU A 171 -2.11 14.33 3.16
CA LEU A 171 -1.22 14.85 2.13
C LEU A 171 -0.93 16.35 2.30
N ASP A 172 -1.94 17.16 2.60
CA ASP A 172 -1.77 18.59 2.84
C ASP A 172 -0.81 18.86 4.00
N LYS A 173 -0.85 18.03 5.03
CA LYS A 173 0.09 18.13 6.15
C LYS A 173 1.53 17.79 5.77
N ASN A 174 1.73 16.78 4.91
CA ASN A 174 3.03 16.16 4.69
C ASN A 174 3.71 16.56 3.35
N LEU A 175 3.02 17.30 2.47
CA LEU A 175 3.55 17.79 1.20
C LEU A 175 3.77 19.31 1.16
N LYS A 176 3.78 19.97 2.31
CA LYS A 176 4.04 21.42 2.42
C LYS A 176 5.50 21.79 2.21
#